data_40fe035ba24a0c5527730131c839807d
#
_entry.id   40fe035ba24a0c5527730131c839807d
#
_cell.length_a   1.000
_cell.length_b   1.000
_cell.length_c   1.000
_cell.angle_alpha   90.00
_cell.angle_beta   90.00
_cell.angle_gamma   90.00
#
_symmetry.space_group_name_H-M   'P 1'
#
loop_
_entity.id
_entity.type
_entity.pdbx_description
1 polymer ?
#
loop_
_entity_poly.entity_id
_entity_poly.type
_entity_poly.pdbx_seq_one_letter_code
_entity_poly.pdbx_strand_id
1 'polypeptide(L)'
;MSSFTFPIGIHTPQQHAQALPDKVDIVIIGGGVIGICAALFLRRHGQSVFVCEKGRVAGEQSSRNWGWIRQQGRDPDELPIMMEANRIWQDLNAQLDCDIGLRQGGIVYFSDIDSELERYEAFTSLAAEHGLQSNLMSRSQVQAMIPDLNRSYRGALHTPSDMRAEPWVAVPALARLAAEEGVLIRENCAARRLDTKNGQISGVITEHGHIACEQVLLCGGAWSSLFLQGHGVRIPQLSVRATVVKTSELPEVFAGGAVDSKLAFRHRTDGGYSLATSSTHDLFLGWDGLRNAKSFWPAVKNDPFNNRINPFGPPNYPDSW
;
A
#
# COMPACT_ATOMS: atom_id res chain seq x y z
N MET A 1 5.89 -23.00 11.03
CA MET A 1 5.56 -22.10 9.91
C MET A 1 4.13 -21.61 10.11
N SER A 2 3.91 -20.38 10.51
CA SER A 2 2.57 -19.79 10.57
C SER A 2 2.11 -19.57 9.13
N SER A 3 1.17 -20.36 8.65
CA SER A 3 0.57 -20.19 7.35
C SER A 3 -0.27 -18.91 7.33
N PHE A 4 0.33 -17.82 6.89
CA PHE A 4 -0.46 -16.62 6.59
C PHE A 4 -1.42 -16.95 5.45
N THR A 5 -2.72 -16.86 5.71
CA THR A 5 -3.73 -17.10 4.70
C THR A 5 -4.07 -15.81 3.97
N PHE A 6 -4.01 -15.83 2.66
CA PHE A 6 -4.50 -14.74 1.81
C PHE A 6 -5.99 -14.97 1.47
N PRO A 7 -6.81 -13.94 1.56
CA PRO A 7 -6.56 -12.60 2.09
C PRO A 7 -6.68 -12.56 3.63
N ILE A 8 -5.93 -11.64 4.28
CA ILE A 8 -6.13 -11.35 5.70
C ILE A 8 -7.47 -10.62 5.87
N GLY A 9 -8.26 -11.03 6.85
CA GLY A 9 -9.57 -10.44 7.13
C GLY A 9 -10.11 -10.86 8.49
N ILE A 10 -11.38 -10.59 8.75
CA ILE A 10 -12.04 -10.82 10.05
C ILE A 10 -11.99 -12.28 10.52
N HIS A 11 -11.90 -13.23 9.59
CA HIS A 11 -11.79 -14.66 9.90
C HIS A 11 -10.35 -15.11 10.19
N THR A 12 -9.35 -14.27 9.94
CA THR A 12 -7.97 -14.56 10.30
C THR A 12 -7.84 -14.54 11.83
N PRO A 13 -7.17 -15.52 12.46
CA PRO A 13 -6.97 -15.52 13.90
C PRO A 13 -6.26 -14.23 14.37
N GLN A 14 -6.68 -13.72 15.53
CA GLN A 14 -6.03 -12.58 16.17
C GLN A 14 -4.61 -12.95 16.57
N GLN A 15 -3.63 -12.10 16.23
CA GLN A 15 -2.22 -12.31 16.58
C GLN A 15 -1.72 -11.35 17.66
N HIS A 16 -2.31 -10.17 17.76
CA HIS A 16 -1.91 -9.13 18.69
C HIS A 16 -3.07 -8.75 19.62
N ALA A 17 -2.90 -9.04 20.91
CA ALA A 17 -3.94 -8.84 21.94
C ALA A 17 -3.38 -8.18 23.22
N GLN A 18 -2.34 -7.35 23.07
CA GLN A 18 -1.73 -6.68 24.22
C GLN A 18 -2.78 -5.84 24.98
N ALA A 19 -2.63 -5.77 26.31
CA ALA A 19 -3.48 -4.92 27.14
C ALA A 19 -3.32 -3.45 26.76
N LEU A 20 -4.37 -2.66 26.96
CA LEU A 20 -4.25 -1.22 26.82
C LEU A 20 -3.30 -0.68 27.90
N PRO A 21 -2.31 0.13 27.50
CA PRO A 21 -1.51 0.87 28.47
C PRO A 21 -2.30 2.07 29.01
N ASP A 22 -2.01 2.49 30.23
CA ASP A 22 -2.57 3.72 30.77
C ASP A 22 -2.08 4.95 30.00
N LYS A 23 -0.79 4.98 29.64
CA LYS A 23 -0.15 6.08 28.91
C LYS A 23 0.95 5.53 27.99
N VAL A 24 1.10 6.18 26.82
CA VAL A 24 2.24 6.06 25.89
C VAL A 24 2.57 7.46 25.33
N ASP A 25 3.73 7.60 24.69
CA ASP A 25 4.08 8.86 24.00
C ASP A 25 3.21 9.05 22.76
N ILE A 26 3.06 8.00 21.96
CA ILE A 26 2.37 8.04 20.68
C ILE A 26 1.36 6.90 20.54
N VAL A 27 0.12 7.23 20.18
CA VAL A 27 -0.87 6.26 19.71
C VAL A 27 -0.95 6.33 18.20
N ILE A 28 -0.82 5.16 17.54
CA ILE A 28 -1.00 5.01 16.09
C ILE A 28 -2.36 4.37 15.82
N ILE A 29 -3.16 5.01 14.97
CA ILE A 29 -4.48 4.52 14.56
C ILE A 29 -4.38 3.84 13.20
N GLY A 30 -4.43 2.52 13.19
CA GLY A 30 -4.35 1.67 12.00
C GLY A 30 -3.10 0.81 11.93
N GLY A 31 -3.29 -0.52 11.82
CA GLY A 31 -2.25 -1.56 11.72
C GLY A 31 -1.91 -1.96 10.27
N GLY A 32 -2.03 -1.05 9.31
CA GLY A 32 -1.53 -1.22 7.94
C GLY A 32 -0.02 -1.03 7.86
N VAL A 33 0.56 -1.21 6.67
CA VAL A 33 2.02 -1.07 6.45
C VAL A 33 2.57 0.26 6.97
N ILE A 34 1.85 1.36 6.75
CA ILE A 34 2.27 2.69 7.20
C ILE A 34 2.32 2.75 8.73
N GLY A 35 1.26 2.32 9.42
CA GLY A 35 1.20 2.36 10.88
C GLY A 35 2.22 1.43 11.53
N ILE A 36 2.42 0.23 11.01
CA ILE A 36 3.39 -0.74 11.55
C ILE A 36 4.83 -0.25 11.33
N CYS A 37 5.18 0.24 10.14
CA CYS A 37 6.52 0.79 9.90
C CYS A 37 6.77 2.03 10.75
N ALA A 38 5.81 2.93 10.86
CA ALA A 38 5.92 4.11 11.72
C ALA A 38 6.12 3.71 13.20
N ALA A 39 5.37 2.71 13.69
CA ALA A 39 5.51 2.21 15.04
C ALA A 39 6.91 1.65 15.31
N LEU A 40 7.43 0.83 14.40
CA LEU A 40 8.77 0.25 14.50
C LEU A 40 9.84 1.34 14.55
N PHE A 41 9.79 2.30 13.63
CA PHE A 41 10.79 3.36 13.58
C PHE A 41 10.70 4.32 14.77
N LEU A 42 9.50 4.71 15.19
CA LEU A 42 9.31 5.54 16.39
C LEU A 42 9.82 4.82 17.65
N ARG A 43 9.58 3.52 17.75
CA ARG A 43 10.12 2.71 18.85
C ARG A 43 11.65 2.70 18.86
N ARG A 44 12.30 2.58 17.71
CA ARG A 44 13.75 2.64 17.56
C ARG A 44 14.33 4.02 17.90
N HIS A 45 13.51 5.06 17.79
CA HIS A 45 13.82 6.41 18.27
C HIS A 45 13.47 6.64 19.75
N GLY A 46 13.20 5.58 20.51
CA GLY A 46 13.01 5.65 21.95
C GLY A 46 11.60 6.01 22.41
N GLN A 47 10.62 6.13 21.51
CA GLN A 47 9.25 6.43 21.87
C GLN A 47 8.51 5.19 22.38
N SER A 48 7.64 5.36 23.38
CA SER A 48 6.65 4.35 23.71
C SER A 48 5.45 4.47 22.77
N VAL A 49 5.10 3.34 22.10
CA VAL A 49 4.12 3.34 21.01
C VAL A 49 3.06 2.28 21.23
N PHE A 50 1.80 2.65 21.05
CA PHE A 50 0.66 1.74 20.96
C PHE A 50 -0.03 1.86 19.61
N VAL A 51 -0.24 0.72 18.95
CA VAL A 51 -1.00 0.63 17.70
C VAL A 51 -2.38 0.04 17.98
N CYS A 52 -3.44 0.79 17.67
CA CYS A 52 -4.80 0.29 17.69
C CYS A 52 -5.27 -0.01 16.25
N GLU A 53 -5.67 -1.27 16.01
CA GLU A 53 -6.19 -1.75 14.73
C GLU A 53 -7.64 -2.23 14.88
N LYS A 54 -8.55 -1.72 14.08
CA LYS A 54 -9.99 -2.05 14.16
C LYS A 54 -10.28 -3.52 13.87
N GLY A 55 -9.49 -4.16 13.03
CA GLY A 55 -9.67 -5.53 12.59
C GLY A 55 -8.43 -6.38 12.83
N ARG A 56 -7.71 -6.66 11.77
CA ARG A 56 -6.45 -7.42 11.76
C ARG A 56 -5.32 -6.56 11.19
N VAL A 57 -4.13 -6.74 11.72
CA VAL A 57 -2.93 -6.18 11.09
C VAL A 57 -2.92 -6.57 9.62
N ALA A 58 -2.71 -5.58 8.75
CA ALA A 58 -2.79 -5.72 7.31
C ALA A 58 -4.16 -6.18 6.74
N GLY A 59 -5.21 -6.18 7.54
CA GLY A 59 -6.54 -6.73 7.16
C GLY A 59 -7.25 -6.01 6.02
N GLU A 60 -6.76 -4.84 5.62
CA GLU A 60 -7.32 -4.02 4.54
C GLU A 60 -6.37 -3.95 3.34
N GLN A 61 -6.04 -2.77 2.83
CA GLN A 61 -5.23 -2.60 1.61
C GLN A 61 -3.84 -3.23 1.72
N SER A 62 -3.25 -3.26 2.92
CA SER A 62 -1.87 -3.70 3.13
C SER A 62 -1.62 -5.19 2.93
N SER A 63 -2.66 -6.02 2.75
CA SER A 63 -2.50 -7.43 2.33
C SER A 63 -3.08 -7.71 0.94
N ARG A 64 -3.72 -6.72 0.32
CA ARG A 64 -4.50 -6.90 -0.92
C ARG A 64 -3.95 -6.13 -2.11
N ASN A 65 -2.86 -5.39 -1.92
CA ASN A 65 -2.18 -4.67 -2.99
C ASN A 65 -1.34 -5.62 -3.87
N TRP A 66 -0.76 -5.07 -4.92
CA TRP A 66 0.04 -5.85 -5.87
C TRP A 66 1.37 -6.36 -5.30
N GLY A 67 1.83 -5.80 -4.19
CA GLY A 67 3.09 -6.16 -3.55
C GLY A 67 4.33 -5.62 -4.26
N TRP A 68 4.18 -4.62 -5.11
CA TRP A 68 5.30 -3.97 -5.78
C TRP A 68 5.99 -2.95 -4.85
N ILE A 69 7.30 -3.04 -4.77
CA ILE A 69 8.18 -2.06 -4.14
C ILE A 69 8.87 -1.35 -5.30
N ARG A 70 8.28 -0.24 -5.72
CA ARG A 70 8.47 0.34 -7.04
C ARG A 70 9.04 1.75 -6.96
N GLN A 71 10.08 2.00 -7.76
CA GLN A 71 10.66 3.29 -8.04
C GLN A 71 10.22 3.80 -9.43
N GLN A 72 10.03 2.87 -10.37
CA GLN A 72 9.66 3.15 -11.76
C GLN A 72 8.40 4.02 -11.88
N GLY A 73 8.45 5.03 -12.73
CA GLY A 73 7.30 5.88 -13.05
C GLY A 73 6.76 6.66 -11.85
N ARG A 74 7.61 6.99 -10.89
CA ARG A 74 7.28 7.88 -9.78
C ARG A 74 7.41 9.33 -10.19
N ASP A 75 6.62 10.17 -9.52
CA ASP A 75 6.74 11.61 -9.63
C ASP A 75 8.14 12.06 -9.19
N PRO A 76 8.72 13.13 -9.75
CA PRO A 76 10.03 13.64 -9.35
C PRO A 76 10.17 13.86 -7.85
N ASP A 77 9.13 14.39 -7.20
CA ASP A 77 9.14 14.66 -5.75
C ASP A 77 9.05 13.37 -4.91
N GLU A 78 8.48 12.30 -5.46
CA GLU A 78 8.38 10.99 -4.79
C GLU A 78 9.62 10.11 -4.98
N LEU A 79 10.33 10.26 -6.08
CA LEU A 79 11.40 9.33 -6.47
C LEU A 79 12.48 9.15 -5.39
N PRO A 80 13.02 10.20 -4.76
CA PRO A 80 14.03 10.04 -3.70
C PRO A 80 13.52 9.23 -2.51
N ILE A 81 12.27 9.45 -2.11
CA ILE A 81 11.63 8.73 -0.99
C ILE A 81 11.44 7.25 -1.37
N MET A 82 11.07 6.96 -2.62
CA MET A 82 10.88 5.58 -3.08
C MET A 82 12.21 4.83 -3.21
N MET A 83 13.29 5.51 -3.57
CA MET A 83 14.64 4.92 -3.60
C MET A 83 15.11 4.57 -2.18
N GLU A 84 14.89 5.46 -1.23
CA GLU A 84 15.18 5.17 0.18
C GLU A 84 14.29 4.05 0.73
N ALA A 85 13.00 4.05 0.39
CA ALA A 85 12.10 2.97 0.78
C ALA A 85 12.55 1.60 0.21
N ASN A 86 13.08 1.56 -1.02
CA ASN A 86 13.63 0.34 -1.61
C ASN A 86 14.81 -0.19 -0.77
N ARG A 87 15.74 0.68 -0.36
CA ARG A 87 16.85 0.34 0.52
C ARG A 87 16.36 -0.16 1.89
N ILE A 88 15.42 0.56 2.51
CA ILE A 88 14.84 0.21 3.81
C ILE A 88 14.17 -1.17 3.77
N TRP A 89 13.47 -1.53 2.69
CA TRP A 89 12.87 -2.85 2.54
C TRP A 89 13.90 -3.97 2.56
N GLN A 90 15.08 -3.77 1.95
CA GLN A 90 16.18 -4.74 1.99
C GLN A 90 16.74 -4.89 3.40
N ASP A 91 16.95 -3.77 4.09
CA ASP A 91 17.46 -3.75 5.48
C ASP A 91 16.46 -4.42 6.44
N LEU A 92 15.17 -4.16 6.29
CA LEU A 92 14.13 -4.79 7.10
C LEU A 92 14.02 -6.30 6.81
N ASN A 93 14.09 -6.70 5.55
CA ASN A 93 14.03 -8.12 5.18
C ASN A 93 15.16 -8.93 5.83
N ALA A 94 16.35 -8.35 5.95
CA ALA A 94 17.48 -9.01 6.61
C ALA A 94 17.28 -9.23 8.13
N GLN A 95 16.31 -8.55 8.74
CA GLN A 95 16.00 -8.62 10.17
C GLN A 95 14.82 -9.55 10.49
N LEU A 96 14.09 -9.99 9.47
CA LEU A 96 12.92 -10.85 9.66
C LEU A 96 13.31 -12.33 9.73
N ASP A 97 12.58 -13.08 10.55
CA ASP A 97 12.75 -14.51 10.76
C ASP A 97 12.08 -15.40 9.70
N CYS A 98 11.44 -14.81 8.72
CA CYS A 98 10.70 -15.50 7.66
C CYS A 98 10.91 -14.88 6.29
N ASP A 99 10.77 -15.70 5.26
CA ASP A 99 10.78 -15.22 3.87
C ASP A 99 9.48 -14.46 3.56
N ILE A 100 9.59 -13.14 3.42
CA ILE A 100 8.47 -12.27 3.05
C ILE A 100 8.26 -12.20 1.54
N GLY A 101 8.96 -13.02 0.78
CA GLY A 101 8.92 -13.02 -0.69
C GLY A 101 9.55 -11.79 -1.32
N LEU A 102 10.47 -11.11 -0.61
CA LEU A 102 11.20 -9.99 -1.20
C LEU A 102 12.11 -10.50 -2.31
N ARG A 103 11.85 -10.06 -3.53
CA ARG A 103 12.62 -10.44 -4.73
C ARG A 103 12.83 -9.22 -5.61
N GLN A 104 14.05 -9.06 -6.08
CA GLN A 104 14.40 -8.08 -7.09
C GLN A 104 14.22 -8.74 -8.47
N GLY A 105 13.04 -8.55 -9.06
CA GLY A 105 12.72 -9.08 -10.39
C GLY A 105 12.52 -7.99 -11.44
N GLY A 106 12.61 -6.73 -11.05
CA GLY A 106 12.30 -5.57 -11.87
C GLY A 106 10.80 -5.38 -12.11
N ILE A 107 10.45 -4.21 -12.63
CA ILE A 107 9.09 -3.90 -13.10
C ILE A 107 9.16 -3.41 -14.53
N VAL A 108 8.22 -3.85 -15.36
CA VAL A 108 8.14 -3.53 -16.78
C VAL A 108 6.78 -2.91 -17.11
N TYR A 109 6.81 -1.76 -17.76
CA TYR A 109 5.62 -1.10 -18.31
C TYR A 109 5.66 -1.20 -19.83
N PHE A 110 4.76 -1.99 -20.40
CA PHE A 110 4.65 -2.14 -21.86
C PHE A 110 3.79 -1.06 -22.47
N SER A 111 4.15 -0.61 -23.68
CA SER A 111 3.30 0.28 -24.46
C SER A 111 3.40 0.06 -25.98
N ASP A 112 2.27 0.35 -26.64
CA ASP A 112 2.14 0.49 -28.09
C ASP A 112 1.89 1.95 -28.51
N ILE A 113 1.87 2.88 -27.55
CA ILE A 113 1.46 4.28 -27.72
C ILE A 113 2.71 5.18 -27.67
N ASP A 114 2.93 5.96 -28.72
CA ASP A 114 4.11 6.83 -28.85
C ASP A 114 4.23 7.83 -27.69
N SER A 115 3.14 8.47 -27.32
CA SER A 115 3.14 9.45 -26.22
C SER A 115 3.43 8.82 -24.84
N GLU A 116 3.20 7.52 -24.66
CA GLU A 116 3.64 6.81 -23.47
C GLU A 116 5.12 6.48 -23.53
N LEU A 117 5.63 6.07 -24.68
CA LEU A 117 7.06 5.82 -24.86
C LEU A 117 7.89 7.10 -24.65
N GLU A 118 7.40 8.26 -25.13
CA GLU A 118 8.00 9.56 -24.87
C GLU A 118 8.04 9.89 -23.35
N ARG A 119 6.97 9.58 -22.62
CA ARG A 119 6.95 9.71 -21.14
C ARG A 119 7.92 8.74 -20.46
N TYR A 120 8.08 7.53 -21.00
CA TYR A 120 9.05 6.56 -20.49
C TYR A 120 10.49 7.04 -20.71
N GLU A 121 10.77 7.62 -21.87
CA GLU A 121 12.07 8.23 -22.17
C GLU A 121 12.37 9.41 -21.23
N ALA A 122 11.40 10.30 -21.02
CA ALA A 122 11.53 11.39 -20.05
C ALA A 122 11.82 10.86 -18.62
N PHE A 123 11.16 9.77 -18.23
CA PHE A 123 11.43 9.15 -16.93
C PHE A 123 12.83 8.55 -16.84
N THR A 124 13.39 7.99 -17.93
CA THR A 124 14.78 7.47 -17.88
C THR A 124 15.78 8.58 -17.62
N SER A 125 15.55 9.78 -18.15
CA SER A 125 16.37 10.96 -17.89
C SER A 125 16.30 11.39 -16.42
N LEU A 126 15.10 11.51 -15.86
CA LEU A 126 14.88 11.80 -14.44
C LEU A 126 15.53 10.73 -13.55
N ALA A 127 15.36 9.46 -13.86
CA ALA A 127 15.95 8.35 -13.11
C ALA A 127 17.48 8.45 -13.09
N ALA A 128 18.09 8.78 -14.22
CA ALA A 128 19.53 8.95 -14.32
C ALA A 128 20.06 10.11 -13.46
N GLU A 129 19.34 11.23 -13.37
CA GLU A 129 19.68 12.36 -12.49
C GLU A 129 19.76 11.95 -11.01
N HIS A 130 18.93 10.95 -10.61
CA HIS A 130 18.92 10.40 -9.26
C HIS A 130 19.80 9.15 -9.10
N GLY A 131 20.54 8.73 -10.14
CA GLY A 131 21.36 7.52 -10.09
C GLY A 131 20.58 6.21 -10.16
N LEU A 132 19.28 6.26 -10.53
CA LEU A 132 18.46 5.09 -10.73
C LEU A 132 18.59 4.57 -12.16
N GLN A 133 18.98 3.29 -12.30
CA GLN A 133 18.99 2.65 -13.61
C GLN A 133 17.57 2.28 -14.04
N SER A 134 17.09 2.96 -15.08
CA SER A 134 15.82 2.66 -15.75
C SER A 134 16.03 2.73 -17.26
N ASN A 135 15.51 1.76 -18.00
CA ASN A 135 15.84 1.57 -19.40
C ASN A 135 14.60 1.59 -20.28
N LEU A 136 14.64 2.35 -21.35
CA LEU A 136 13.70 2.21 -22.44
C LEU A 136 14.09 0.99 -23.29
N MET A 137 13.17 0.06 -23.46
CA MET A 137 13.38 -1.20 -24.19
C MET A 137 12.72 -1.16 -25.55
N SER A 138 13.42 -1.63 -26.56
CA SER A 138 12.86 -1.88 -27.89
C SER A 138 11.97 -3.12 -27.89
N ARG A 139 11.16 -3.29 -28.95
CA ARG A 139 10.35 -4.49 -29.18
C ARG A 139 11.16 -5.79 -29.07
N SER A 140 12.34 -5.83 -29.69
CA SER A 140 13.19 -7.03 -29.67
C SER A 140 13.70 -7.37 -28.26
N GLN A 141 14.02 -6.36 -27.46
CA GLN A 141 14.44 -6.55 -26.06
C GLN A 141 13.27 -7.02 -25.18
N VAL A 142 12.07 -6.49 -25.39
CA VAL A 142 10.85 -6.97 -24.71
C VAL A 142 10.59 -8.44 -25.02
N GLN A 143 10.65 -8.82 -26.30
CA GLN A 143 10.44 -10.20 -26.72
C GLN A 143 11.53 -11.15 -26.19
N ALA A 144 12.77 -10.69 -26.10
CA ALA A 144 13.85 -11.48 -25.52
C ALA A 144 13.70 -11.65 -24.00
N MET A 145 13.16 -10.65 -23.29
CA MET A 145 12.92 -10.71 -21.86
C MET A 145 11.76 -11.64 -21.50
N ILE A 146 10.68 -11.62 -22.28
CA ILE A 146 9.49 -12.45 -22.05
C ILE A 146 9.11 -13.12 -23.39
N PRO A 147 9.74 -14.27 -23.73
CA PRO A 147 9.55 -14.92 -25.03
C PRO A 147 8.10 -15.33 -25.31
N ASP A 148 7.34 -15.69 -24.27
CA ASP A 148 5.98 -16.22 -24.39
C ASP A 148 4.89 -15.11 -24.42
N LEU A 149 5.26 -13.85 -24.61
CA LEU A 149 4.29 -12.80 -24.81
C LEU A 149 3.48 -13.01 -26.09
N ASN A 150 2.17 -13.23 -25.93
CA ASN A 150 1.23 -13.35 -27.06
C ASN A 150 0.92 -12.03 -27.76
N ARG A 151 1.31 -10.91 -27.17
CA ARG A 151 1.13 -9.56 -27.71
C ARG A 151 2.49 -8.93 -27.97
N SER A 152 2.62 -8.31 -29.12
CA SER A 152 3.82 -7.55 -29.48
C SER A 152 3.63 -6.09 -29.05
N TYR A 153 4.57 -5.55 -28.30
CA TYR A 153 4.61 -4.14 -27.89
C TYR A 153 5.66 -3.38 -28.69
N ARG A 154 5.49 -2.08 -28.85
CA ARG A 154 6.49 -1.21 -29.51
C ARG A 154 7.71 -0.98 -28.66
N GLY A 155 7.51 -0.91 -27.34
CA GLY A 155 8.57 -0.75 -26.36
C GLY A 155 8.09 -0.94 -24.95
N ALA A 156 9.00 -0.77 -24.01
CA ALA A 156 8.70 -0.85 -22.58
C ALA A 156 9.67 0.03 -21.78
N LEU A 157 9.25 0.42 -20.57
CA LEU A 157 10.12 0.94 -19.54
C LEU A 157 10.44 -0.17 -18.55
N HIS A 158 11.70 -0.36 -18.21
CA HIS A 158 12.16 -1.36 -17.26
C HIS A 158 13.11 -0.79 -16.22
N THR A 159 12.78 -0.99 -14.94
CA THR A 159 13.63 -0.66 -13.80
C THR A 159 14.06 -1.94 -13.08
N PRO A 160 15.27 -2.44 -13.31
CA PRO A 160 15.74 -3.74 -12.79
C PRO A 160 15.83 -3.81 -11.27
N SER A 161 16.03 -2.67 -10.58
CA SER A 161 16.16 -2.60 -9.13
C SER A 161 14.81 -2.61 -8.40
N ASP A 162 13.70 -2.51 -9.11
CA ASP A 162 12.37 -2.64 -8.51
C ASP A 162 12.17 -4.04 -7.96
N MET A 163 11.44 -4.10 -6.84
CA MET A 163 11.25 -5.33 -6.09
C MET A 163 9.77 -5.65 -5.92
N ARG A 164 9.53 -6.84 -5.41
CA ARG A 164 8.22 -7.30 -4.94
C ARG A 164 8.35 -7.97 -3.58
N ALA A 165 7.27 -7.99 -2.83
CA ALA A 165 7.12 -8.79 -1.61
C ALA A 165 5.71 -9.39 -1.56
N GLU A 166 5.48 -10.32 -0.62
CA GLU A 166 4.15 -10.84 -0.34
C GLU A 166 3.48 -10.03 0.77
N PRO A 167 2.56 -9.10 0.47
CA PRO A 167 2.05 -8.12 1.44
C PRO A 167 1.41 -8.77 2.68
N TRP A 168 0.71 -9.90 2.47
CA TRP A 168 0.05 -10.66 3.55
C TRP A 168 1.03 -11.47 4.43
N VAL A 169 2.30 -11.53 4.06
CA VAL A 169 3.40 -12.08 4.88
C VAL A 169 4.23 -10.94 5.46
N ALA A 170 4.61 -9.98 4.63
CA ALA A 170 5.54 -8.91 4.98
C ALA A 170 5.02 -8.03 6.14
N VAL A 171 3.78 -7.54 6.04
CA VAL A 171 3.27 -6.62 7.06
C VAL A 171 3.02 -7.31 8.41
N PRO A 172 2.44 -8.53 8.49
CA PRO A 172 2.41 -9.27 9.74
C PRO A 172 3.79 -9.61 10.31
N ALA A 173 4.79 -9.91 9.47
CA ALA A 173 6.16 -10.14 9.92
C ALA A 173 6.77 -8.88 10.55
N LEU A 174 6.60 -7.72 9.91
CA LEU A 174 7.01 -6.43 10.46
C LEU A 174 6.28 -6.09 11.78
N ALA A 175 5.01 -6.45 11.91
CA ALA A 175 4.26 -6.25 13.16
C ALA A 175 4.80 -7.13 14.30
N ARG A 176 5.22 -8.37 14.01
CA ARG A 176 5.89 -9.21 15.00
C ARG A 176 7.22 -8.59 15.42
N LEU A 177 8.06 -8.21 14.47
CA LEU A 177 9.32 -7.52 14.75
C LEU A 177 9.10 -6.28 15.63
N ALA A 178 8.12 -5.44 15.28
CA ALA A 178 7.78 -4.26 16.06
C ALA A 178 7.34 -4.62 17.50
N ALA A 179 6.55 -5.68 17.67
CA ALA A 179 6.13 -6.16 18.99
C ALA A 179 7.30 -6.73 19.82
N GLU A 180 8.22 -7.45 19.20
CA GLU A 180 9.46 -7.94 19.81
C GLU A 180 10.37 -6.80 20.28
N GLU A 181 10.40 -5.70 19.54
CA GLU A 181 11.12 -4.47 19.91
C GLU A 181 10.33 -3.61 20.94
N GLY A 182 9.15 -4.08 21.40
CA GLY A 182 8.39 -3.45 22.48
C GLY A 182 7.30 -2.47 22.02
N VAL A 183 6.88 -2.51 20.76
CA VAL A 183 5.65 -1.83 20.33
C VAL A 183 4.44 -2.62 20.88
N LEU A 184 3.50 -1.93 21.50
CA LEU A 184 2.23 -2.52 21.91
C LEU A 184 1.25 -2.48 20.75
N ILE A 185 0.74 -3.64 20.30
CA ILE A 185 -0.20 -3.75 19.19
C ILE A 185 -1.46 -4.45 19.68
N ARG A 186 -2.64 -3.89 19.37
CA ARG A 186 -3.91 -4.53 19.65
C ARG A 186 -4.81 -4.53 18.43
N GLU A 187 -5.16 -5.72 17.98
CA GLU A 187 -6.20 -6.00 17.00
C GLU A 187 -7.59 -6.02 17.64
N ASN A 188 -8.63 -5.91 16.83
CA ASN A 188 -10.02 -5.72 17.28
C ASN A 188 -10.15 -4.56 18.30
N CYS A 189 -9.48 -3.46 18.01
CA CYS A 189 -9.41 -2.28 18.86
C CYS A 189 -9.58 -1.03 18.01
N ALA A 190 -10.82 -0.68 17.68
CA ALA A 190 -11.08 0.52 16.91
C ALA A 190 -10.92 1.78 17.77
N ALA A 191 -10.16 2.75 17.26
CA ALA A 191 -10.18 4.11 17.79
C ALA A 191 -11.52 4.76 17.43
N ARG A 192 -12.21 5.32 18.43
CA ARG A 192 -13.52 5.94 18.24
C ARG A 192 -13.44 7.46 18.14
N ARG A 193 -12.55 8.07 18.92
CA ARG A 193 -12.30 9.51 18.87
C ARG A 193 -10.98 9.86 19.55
N LEU A 194 -10.50 11.04 19.20
CA LEU A 194 -9.43 11.70 19.95
C LEU A 194 -9.98 12.27 21.26
N ASP A 195 -9.20 12.20 22.32
CA ASP A 195 -9.45 12.95 23.54
C ASP A 195 -8.57 14.20 23.52
N THR A 196 -9.17 15.35 23.86
CA THR A 196 -8.49 16.65 23.81
C THR A 196 -8.76 17.43 25.10
N LYS A 197 -7.72 18.06 25.61
CA LYS A 197 -7.78 18.94 26.75
C LYS A 197 -7.13 20.28 26.41
N ASN A 198 -7.86 21.36 26.57
CA ASN A 198 -7.38 22.70 26.24
C ASN A 198 -6.90 22.85 24.77
N GLY A 199 -7.55 22.17 23.84
CA GLY A 199 -7.21 22.21 22.42
C GLY A 199 -6.00 21.37 22.01
N GLN A 200 -5.42 20.61 22.92
CA GLN A 200 -4.30 19.69 22.65
C GLN A 200 -4.74 18.23 22.81
N ILE A 201 -4.07 17.32 22.11
CA ILE A 201 -4.28 15.88 22.29
C ILE A 201 -3.93 15.51 23.73
N SER A 202 -4.82 14.76 24.37
CA SER A 202 -4.61 14.16 25.70
C SER A 202 -4.76 12.64 25.70
N GLY A 203 -5.25 12.06 24.58
CA GLY A 203 -5.38 10.63 24.46
C GLY A 203 -6.23 10.20 23.28
N VAL A 204 -6.50 8.88 23.25
CA VAL A 204 -7.39 8.23 22.28
C VAL A 204 -8.40 7.38 23.04
N ILE A 205 -9.67 7.48 22.65
CA ILE A 205 -10.74 6.63 23.15
C ILE A 205 -10.94 5.49 22.15
N THR A 206 -10.75 4.27 22.62
CA THR A 206 -10.93 3.03 21.86
C THR A 206 -12.19 2.28 22.34
N GLU A 207 -12.54 1.18 21.67
CA GLU A 207 -13.60 0.27 22.11
C GLU A 207 -13.32 -0.40 23.46
N HIS A 208 -12.05 -0.43 23.87
CA HIS A 208 -11.61 -1.10 25.10
C HIS A 208 -11.24 -0.14 26.22
N GLY A 209 -11.30 1.16 26.00
CA GLY A 209 -10.97 2.17 26.98
C GLY A 209 -10.16 3.33 26.44
N HIS A 210 -9.71 4.18 27.35
CA HIS A 210 -8.91 5.36 27.10
C HIS A 210 -7.42 5.05 27.22
N ILE A 211 -6.62 5.65 26.36
CA ILE A 211 -5.15 5.62 26.42
C ILE A 211 -4.67 7.07 26.40
N ALA A 212 -3.96 7.49 27.45
CA ALA A 212 -3.36 8.82 27.46
C ALA A 212 -2.14 8.87 26.52
N CYS A 213 -2.02 9.92 25.75
CA CYS A 213 -0.87 10.18 24.89
C CYS A 213 -0.72 11.65 24.56
N GLU A 214 0.47 12.04 24.15
CA GLU A 214 0.77 13.42 23.75
C GLU A 214 0.65 13.63 22.24
N GLN A 215 0.79 12.54 21.47
CA GLN A 215 0.70 12.58 20.01
C GLN A 215 -0.13 11.41 19.47
N VAL A 216 -0.79 11.66 18.35
CA VAL A 216 -1.53 10.63 17.60
C VAL A 216 -1.11 10.67 16.15
N LEU A 217 -0.75 9.50 15.62
CA LEU A 217 -0.48 9.32 14.21
C LEU A 217 -1.66 8.57 13.57
N LEU A 218 -2.37 9.23 12.67
CA LEU A 218 -3.50 8.62 11.96
C LEU A 218 -3.01 7.91 10.70
N CYS A 219 -3.04 6.57 10.74
CA CYS A 219 -2.69 5.66 9.64
C CYS A 219 -3.90 4.84 9.18
N GLY A 220 -5.10 5.43 9.26
CA GLY A 220 -6.40 4.78 9.00
C GLY A 220 -6.71 4.46 7.54
N GLY A 221 -5.75 4.67 6.61
CA GLY A 221 -5.93 4.39 5.19
C GLY A 221 -7.18 5.08 4.63
N ALA A 222 -8.04 4.34 3.95
CA ALA A 222 -9.26 4.88 3.36
C ALA A 222 -10.27 5.43 4.37
N TRP A 223 -10.16 5.10 5.66
CA TRP A 223 -11.02 5.62 6.74
C TRP A 223 -10.52 6.89 7.38
N SER A 224 -9.36 7.43 6.97
CA SER A 224 -8.75 8.61 7.60
C SER A 224 -9.61 9.86 7.50
N SER A 225 -10.15 10.15 6.32
CA SER A 225 -11.06 11.30 6.12
C SER A 225 -12.29 11.20 7.02
N LEU A 226 -12.92 10.02 7.06
CA LEU A 226 -14.12 9.77 7.86
C LEU A 226 -13.86 9.96 9.37
N PHE A 227 -12.71 9.48 9.87
CA PHE A 227 -12.32 9.66 11.26
C PHE A 227 -12.09 11.15 11.58
N LEU A 228 -11.38 11.87 10.74
CA LEU A 228 -11.06 13.29 10.93
C LEU A 228 -12.29 14.20 10.87
N GLN A 229 -13.31 13.85 10.09
CA GLN A 229 -14.56 14.60 10.01
C GLN A 229 -15.24 14.71 11.39
N GLY A 230 -15.18 13.65 12.21
CA GLY A 230 -15.65 13.64 13.59
C GLY A 230 -14.93 14.64 14.51
N HIS A 231 -13.80 15.18 14.06
CA HIS A 231 -12.96 16.16 14.78
C HIS A 231 -12.92 17.53 14.09
N GLY A 232 -13.79 17.76 13.11
CA GLY A 232 -13.82 19.03 12.36
C GLY A 232 -12.64 19.24 11.41
N VAL A 233 -11.78 18.24 11.21
CA VAL A 233 -10.64 18.29 10.28
C VAL A 233 -11.04 17.65 8.96
N ARG A 234 -10.70 18.32 7.86
CA ARG A 234 -10.99 17.81 6.51
C ARG A 234 -9.70 17.61 5.73
N ILE A 235 -9.55 16.42 5.17
CA ILE A 235 -8.55 16.12 4.16
C ILE A 235 -9.27 15.72 2.87
N PRO A 236 -8.83 16.19 1.69
CA PRO A 236 -9.41 15.75 0.42
C PRO A 236 -8.96 14.30 0.17
N GLN A 237 -9.89 13.36 0.30
CA GLN A 237 -9.65 11.96 0.04
C GLN A 237 -10.76 11.43 -0.85
N LEU A 238 -10.38 10.72 -1.92
CA LEU A 238 -11.29 10.01 -2.79
C LEU A 238 -10.98 8.52 -2.69
N SER A 239 -11.97 7.73 -2.32
CA SER A 239 -11.84 6.28 -2.24
C SER A 239 -12.29 5.63 -3.53
N VAL A 240 -11.45 4.76 -4.09
CA VAL A 240 -11.78 3.92 -5.25
C VAL A 240 -11.55 2.46 -4.89
N ARG A 241 -12.32 1.55 -5.51
CA ARG A 241 -12.13 0.12 -5.35
C ARG A 241 -11.49 -0.47 -6.60
N ALA A 242 -10.32 -1.06 -6.44
CA ALA A 242 -9.69 -1.90 -7.45
C ALA A 242 -9.79 -3.38 -7.05
N THR A 243 -9.74 -4.27 -8.03
CA THR A 243 -9.80 -5.71 -7.82
C THR A 243 -8.45 -6.35 -8.15
N VAL A 244 -7.94 -7.13 -7.21
CA VAL A 244 -6.76 -7.97 -7.40
C VAL A 244 -7.18 -9.43 -7.26
N VAL A 245 -6.77 -10.26 -8.19
CA VAL A 245 -7.11 -11.69 -8.24
C VAL A 245 -5.84 -12.51 -8.02
N LYS A 246 -5.97 -13.58 -7.25
CA LYS A 246 -4.96 -14.61 -7.11
C LYS A 246 -5.28 -15.79 -8.03
N THR A 247 -4.29 -16.28 -8.78
CA THR A 247 -4.40 -17.54 -9.54
C THR A 247 -3.95 -18.75 -8.72
N SER A 248 -4.24 -19.94 -9.19
CA SER A 248 -3.50 -21.14 -8.83
C SER A 248 -2.06 -21.06 -9.35
N GLU A 249 -1.26 -22.07 -9.07
CA GLU A 249 0.10 -22.21 -9.59
C GLU A 249 0.08 -22.27 -11.14
N LEU A 250 1.00 -21.53 -11.76
CA LEU A 250 1.18 -21.42 -13.20
C LEU A 250 2.69 -21.33 -13.51
N PRO A 251 3.14 -21.72 -14.72
CA PRO A 251 4.53 -21.54 -15.11
C PRO A 251 5.00 -20.11 -14.96
N GLU A 252 6.24 -19.92 -14.51
CA GLU A 252 6.84 -18.60 -14.42
C GLU A 252 7.17 -18.09 -15.83
N VAL A 253 6.52 -17.00 -16.23
CA VAL A 253 6.79 -16.31 -17.50
C VAL A 253 7.68 -15.09 -17.31
N PHE A 254 7.68 -14.49 -16.12
CA PHE A 254 8.53 -13.38 -15.74
C PHE A 254 8.60 -13.28 -14.20
N ALA A 255 9.81 -13.21 -13.64
CA ALA A 255 10.04 -13.20 -12.20
C ALA A 255 9.62 -11.90 -11.52
N GLY A 256 9.55 -10.80 -12.27
CA GLY A 256 9.18 -9.47 -11.79
C GLY A 256 7.69 -9.16 -11.85
N GLY A 257 7.39 -7.88 -11.91
CA GLY A 257 6.06 -7.35 -12.16
C GLY A 257 5.96 -6.69 -13.53
N ALA A 258 4.83 -6.82 -14.18
CA ALA A 258 4.61 -6.18 -15.48
C ALA A 258 3.19 -5.64 -15.62
N VAL A 259 3.05 -4.60 -16.45
CA VAL A 259 1.75 -3.98 -16.72
C VAL A 259 1.69 -3.43 -18.14
N ASP A 260 0.53 -3.57 -18.75
CA ASP A 260 0.12 -2.84 -19.94
C ASP A 260 -1.16 -2.03 -19.66
N SER A 261 -1.77 -1.48 -20.69
CA SER A 261 -3.03 -0.72 -20.59
C SER A 261 -4.24 -1.51 -20.11
N LYS A 262 -4.15 -2.84 -19.99
CA LYS A 262 -5.28 -3.72 -19.65
C LYS A 262 -5.03 -4.57 -18.41
N LEU A 263 -3.82 -5.09 -18.26
CA LEU A 263 -3.48 -6.10 -17.27
C LEU A 263 -2.18 -5.74 -16.56
N ALA A 264 -2.20 -5.85 -15.24
CA ALA A 264 -1.01 -5.92 -14.42
C ALA A 264 -0.87 -7.33 -13.84
N PHE A 265 0.36 -7.83 -13.80
CA PHE A 265 0.64 -9.12 -13.18
C PHE A 265 1.93 -9.12 -12.38
N ARG A 266 2.00 -10.02 -11.42
CA ARG A 266 3.20 -10.31 -10.63
C ARG A 266 3.23 -11.79 -10.27
N HIS A 267 4.35 -12.45 -10.52
CA HIS A 267 4.57 -13.80 -10.02
C HIS A 267 4.70 -13.83 -8.50
N ARG A 268 4.11 -14.82 -7.83
CA ARG A 268 4.03 -14.97 -6.38
C ARG A 268 4.98 -16.07 -5.90
N THR A 269 5.34 -16.04 -4.63
CA THR A 269 6.17 -17.11 -4.02
C THR A 269 5.44 -18.45 -3.90
N ASP A 270 4.10 -18.45 -3.97
CA ASP A 270 3.28 -19.67 -3.98
C ASP A 270 3.09 -20.27 -5.39
N GLY A 271 3.86 -19.81 -6.36
CA GLY A 271 3.82 -20.30 -7.74
C GLY A 271 2.66 -19.75 -8.59
N GLY A 272 1.73 -18.99 -8.01
CA GLY A 272 0.65 -18.34 -8.75
C GLY A 272 0.98 -16.91 -9.16
N TYR A 273 -0.03 -16.21 -9.65
CA TYR A 273 0.06 -14.79 -10.01
C TYR A 273 -0.92 -13.95 -9.24
N SER A 274 -0.51 -12.72 -8.91
CA SER A 274 -1.43 -11.62 -8.64
C SER A 274 -1.74 -10.93 -9.95
N LEU A 275 -3.02 -10.86 -10.30
CA LEU A 275 -3.51 -10.21 -11.51
C LEU A 275 -4.43 -9.05 -11.13
N ALA A 276 -4.34 -7.94 -11.87
CA ALA A 276 -5.27 -6.83 -11.73
C ALA A 276 -5.53 -6.19 -13.10
N THR A 277 -6.71 -5.62 -13.27
CA THR A 277 -6.94 -4.71 -14.39
C THR A 277 -6.15 -3.43 -14.11
N SER A 278 -5.33 -3.00 -15.05
CA SER A 278 -4.51 -1.79 -14.90
C SER A 278 -5.34 -0.50 -14.95
N SER A 279 -6.55 -0.59 -15.49
CA SER A 279 -7.30 0.58 -15.95
C SER A 279 -8.74 0.68 -15.43
N THR A 280 -9.21 -0.22 -14.55
CA THR A 280 -10.61 -0.17 -14.11
C THR A 280 -10.71 -0.04 -12.60
N HIS A 281 -11.30 1.07 -12.16
CA HIS A 281 -11.60 1.33 -10.74
C HIS A 281 -13.09 1.63 -10.57
N ASP A 282 -13.67 1.12 -9.50
CA ASP A 282 -15.02 1.49 -9.09
C ASP A 282 -14.94 2.73 -8.19
N LEU A 283 -15.55 3.81 -8.63
CA LEU A 283 -15.80 5.00 -7.84
C LEU A 283 -17.24 4.97 -7.35
N PHE A 284 -17.45 5.12 -6.06
CA PHE A 284 -18.78 5.19 -5.47
C PHE A 284 -19.12 6.64 -5.11
N LEU A 285 -20.33 7.06 -5.48
CA LEU A 285 -20.81 8.39 -5.11
C LEU A 285 -21.16 8.39 -3.63
N GLY A 286 -20.37 9.07 -2.83
CA GLY A 286 -20.57 9.28 -1.42
C GLY A 286 -20.42 10.76 -1.07
N TRP A 287 -20.66 11.12 0.18
CA TRP A 287 -20.56 12.52 0.62
C TRP A 287 -19.15 13.10 0.44
N ASP A 288 -18.11 12.31 0.66
CA ASP A 288 -16.73 12.76 0.47
C ASP A 288 -16.39 12.94 -1.00
N GLY A 289 -16.86 12.05 -1.87
CA GLY A 289 -16.74 12.20 -3.30
C GLY A 289 -17.38 13.48 -3.82
N LEU A 290 -18.60 13.79 -3.37
CA LEU A 290 -19.30 15.02 -3.74
C LEU A 290 -18.61 16.28 -3.20
N ARG A 291 -18.21 16.28 -1.93
CA ARG A 291 -17.54 17.43 -1.28
C ARG A 291 -16.19 17.75 -1.90
N ASN A 292 -15.46 16.72 -2.31
CA ASN A 292 -14.11 16.85 -2.85
C ASN A 292 -14.08 16.81 -4.38
N ALA A 293 -15.23 16.75 -5.06
CA ALA A 293 -15.34 16.66 -6.52
C ALA A 293 -14.51 17.72 -7.25
N LYS A 294 -14.52 18.97 -6.75
CA LYS A 294 -13.73 20.05 -7.34
C LYS A 294 -12.22 19.78 -7.31
N SER A 295 -11.71 19.22 -6.21
CA SER A 295 -10.28 18.90 -6.04
C SER A 295 -9.83 17.75 -6.93
N PHE A 296 -10.71 16.76 -7.17
CA PHE A 296 -10.41 15.59 -7.98
C PHE A 296 -10.83 15.70 -9.45
N TRP A 297 -11.55 16.78 -9.82
CA TRP A 297 -12.00 16.97 -11.18
C TRP A 297 -10.90 16.92 -12.25
N PRO A 298 -9.69 17.50 -12.04
CA PRO A 298 -8.60 17.39 -13.00
C PRO A 298 -8.17 15.92 -13.23
N ALA A 299 -8.08 15.12 -12.16
CA ALA A 299 -7.72 13.70 -12.25
C ALA A 299 -8.80 12.90 -13.00
N VAL A 300 -10.07 13.12 -12.68
CA VAL A 300 -11.20 12.46 -13.37
C VAL A 300 -11.27 12.86 -14.85
N LYS A 301 -10.99 14.12 -15.17
CA LYS A 301 -11.00 14.61 -16.56
C LYS A 301 -9.86 14.04 -17.39
N ASN A 302 -8.68 13.88 -16.79
CA ASN A 302 -7.49 13.39 -17.49
C ASN A 302 -7.52 11.85 -17.68
N ASP A 303 -8.31 11.15 -16.89
CA ASP A 303 -8.50 9.70 -17.01
C ASP A 303 -10.00 9.30 -16.94
N PRO A 304 -10.84 9.82 -17.87
CA PRO A 304 -12.30 9.67 -17.79
C PRO A 304 -12.79 8.24 -18.04
N PHE A 305 -11.94 7.35 -18.61
CA PHE A 305 -12.37 6.03 -19.08
C PHE A 305 -12.11 4.89 -18.10
N ASN A 306 -11.35 5.16 -17.04
CA ASN A 306 -10.87 4.12 -16.13
C ASN A 306 -11.70 4.01 -14.85
N ASN A 307 -12.65 4.91 -14.64
CA ASN A 307 -13.48 4.91 -13.46
C ASN A 307 -14.93 4.52 -13.80
N ARG A 308 -15.42 3.44 -13.21
CA ARG A 308 -16.85 3.09 -13.20
C ARG A 308 -17.51 3.84 -12.06
N ILE A 309 -18.42 4.76 -12.38
CA ILE A 309 -19.15 5.52 -11.37
C ILE A 309 -20.38 4.70 -10.95
N ASN A 310 -20.45 4.37 -9.69
CA ASN A 310 -21.55 3.62 -9.07
C ASN A 310 -22.29 4.53 -8.09
N PRO A 311 -23.63 4.52 -8.07
CA PRO A 311 -24.40 5.41 -7.21
C PRO A 311 -24.31 5.07 -5.72
N PHE A 312 -24.03 3.81 -5.37
CA PHE A 312 -24.00 3.35 -3.98
C PHE A 312 -22.74 2.52 -3.71
N GLY A 313 -22.07 2.80 -2.59
CA GLY A 313 -20.98 1.99 -2.07
C GLY A 313 -21.48 0.66 -1.46
N PRO A 314 -20.66 -0.38 -1.45
CA PRO A 314 -20.98 -1.60 -0.73
C PRO A 314 -21.01 -1.36 0.79
N PRO A 315 -21.62 -2.24 1.58
CA PRO A 315 -21.57 -2.14 3.04
C PRO A 315 -20.14 -2.00 3.57
N ASN A 316 -19.95 -1.15 4.57
CA ASN A 316 -18.66 -0.81 5.17
C ASN A 316 -17.66 -0.12 4.22
N TYR A 317 -18.11 0.42 3.11
CA TYR A 317 -17.26 1.27 2.29
C TYR A 317 -16.93 2.57 3.04
N PRO A 318 -15.67 3.08 2.98
CA PRO A 318 -15.23 4.20 3.82
C PRO A 318 -15.86 5.56 3.51
N ASP A 319 -16.58 5.66 2.42
CA ASP A 319 -17.37 6.84 2.02
C ASP A 319 -18.84 6.43 1.75
N SER A 320 -19.41 5.62 2.64
CA SER A 320 -20.83 5.23 2.56
C SER A 320 -21.72 6.29 3.20
N TRP A 321 -22.95 6.34 2.70
CA TRP A 321 -24.05 7.21 3.15
C TRP A 321 -24.42 6.98 4.63
#